data_3e21082ac5c62b7c065f7c3002ab8ff1
#
_entry.id   3e21082ac5c62b7c065f7c3002ab8ff1
#
_cell.length_a   1.000
_cell.length_b   1.000
_cell.length_c   1.000
_cell.angle_alpha   90.00
_cell.angle_beta   90.00
_cell.angle_gamma   90.00
#
_symmetry.space_group_name_H-M   'P 1'
#
loop_
_entity.id
_entity.type
_entity.pdbx_description
1 polymer ?
#
loop_
_entity_poly.entity_id
_entity_poly.type
_entity_poly.pdbx_seq_one_letter_code
_entity_poly.pdbx_strand_id
1 'polypeptide(L)'
;MNLKHLFIVATLALGAASAFAATPSAKAACLTECTPRVGIVSAFGQEADILVAQTQAPHAWVINGNRFTTGTLRGVPVVIVLSGVSMINSTMVTQLMVDHFKVQRLVMSGIAGGVNPAHHVGDVIIPDRWAMPLEVFWNRDSTLPATCGKAADVSCLGLKLASADGKPVPPFSLATPAGSVPTGLFMRENFVMTAANAPGGEFRFDYPVDAEMLAVARAIKPVLARCGPKATKTPGAQPDPSLCVKTTPQVIVGGRGVSGTAFLANPQYRTYLFEQLQAQTFEMETAALAHVAYANHIPYIAFRSLSDLAGAEEFNADAVALFASGLAETNEAAVTLAFLDGWRHRK
;
A
#
# COMPACT_ATOMS: atom_id res chain seq x y z
N MET A 1 -43.52 -64.25 7.15
CA MET A 1 -44.10 -62.96 7.53
C MET A 1 -43.48 -61.86 6.66
N ASN A 2 -44.28 -61.28 5.79
CA ASN A 2 -43.85 -60.37 4.71
C ASN A 2 -43.60 -58.95 5.24
N LEU A 3 -42.42 -58.41 5.01
CA LEU A 3 -42.16 -56.99 5.20
C LEU A 3 -42.16 -56.29 3.84
N LYS A 4 -43.19 -55.49 3.61
CA LYS A 4 -43.41 -54.73 2.36
C LYS A 4 -42.44 -53.55 2.31
N HIS A 5 -41.73 -53.42 1.17
CA HIS A 5 -40.90 -52.27 0.82
C HIS A 5 -41.78 -51.06 0.58
N LEU A 6 -41.54 -49.99 1.35
CA LEU A 6 -42.14 -48.67 1.11
C LEU A 6 -41.12 -47.82 0.26
N PHE A 7 -41.41 -47.65 -1.02
CA PHE A 7 -40.68 -46.71 -1.86
C PHE A 7 -41.19 -45.29 -1.61
N ILE A 8 -40.35 -44.45 -1.06
CA ILE A 8 -40.60 -43.01 -1.00
C ILE A 8 -40.01 -42.40 -2.26
N VAL A 9 -40.88 -41.96 -3.14
CA VAL A 9 -40.51 -41.16 -4.33
C VAL A 9 -40.29 -39.72 -3.84
N ALA A 10 -39.04 -39.30 -3.72
CA ALA A 10 -38.67 -37.90 -3.48
C ALA A 10 -38.77 -37.15 -4.81
N THR A 11 -39.82 -36.34 -4.95
CA THR A 11 -39.91 -35.34 -6.03
C THR A 11 -38.93 -34.23 -5.79
N LEU A 12 -37.83 -34.19 -6.56
CA LEU A 12 -36.96 -33.04 -6.65
C LEU A 12 -37.74 -31.89 -7.32
N ALA A 13 -38.16 -30.91 -6.55
CA ALA A 13 -38.57 -29.61 -7.06
C ALA A 13 -37.30 -28.87 -7.53
N LEU A 14 -37.08 -28.80 -8.85
CA LEU A 14 -36.12 -27.88 -9.45
C LEU A 14 -36.62 -26.46 -9.20
N GLY A 15 -36.16 -25.85 -8.13
CA GLY A 15 -36.28 -24.40 -7.92
C GLY A 15 -35.41 -23.71 -8.94
N ALA A 16 -36.04 -23.06 -9.94
CA ALA A 16 -35.32 -22.13 -10.82
C ALA A 16 -34.72 -21.00 -9.95
N ALA A 17 -33.44 -21.11 -9.65
CA ALA A 17 -32.68 -19.99 -9.09
C ALA A 17 -32.65 -18.89 -10.16
N SER A 18 -33.54 -17.90 -10.01
CA SER A 18 -33.43 -16.67 -10.78
C SER A 18 -32.09 -16.03 -10.45
N ALA A 19 -31.12 -16.18 -11.35
CA ALA A 19 -29.90 -15.40 -11.29
C ALA A 19 -30.32 -13.93 -11.43
N PHE A 20 -30.35 -13.21 -10.32
CA PHE A 20 -30.39 -11.76 -10.36
C PHE A 20 -29.08 -11.31 -11.03
N ALA A 21 -29.11 -11.14 -12.35
CA ALA A 21 -28.08 -10.39 -13.03
C ALA A 21 -28.10 -8.99 -12.43
N ALA A 22 -27.10 -8.67 -11.57
CA ALA A 22 -26.91 -7.34 -11.09
C ALA A 22 -26.75 -6.44 -12.33
N THR A 23 -27.73 -5.58 -12.58
CA THR A 23 -27.58 -4.52 -13.57
C THR A 23 -26.34 -3.73 -13.18
N PRO A 24 -25.41 -3.46 -14.15
CA PRO A 24 -24.28 -2.61 -13.83
C PRO A 24 -24.82 -1.32 -13.24
N SER A 25 -24.54 -1.07 -11.96
CA SER A 25 -24.91 0.17 -11.30
C SER A 25 -24.33 1.29 -12.14
N ALA A 26 -25.19 2.20 -12.60
CA ALA A 26 -24.72 3.44 -13.16
C ALA A 26 -23.70 4.02 -12.17
N LYS A 27 -22.48 4.32 -12.65
CA LYS A 27 -21.38 4.84 -11.83
C LYS A 27 -21.96 5.96 -10.96
N ALA A 28 -22.02 5.74 -9.65
CA ALA A 28 -22.68 6.67 -8.72
C ALA A 28 -22.11 8.07 -8.97
N ALA A 29 -23.00 9.05 -9.03
CA ALA A 29 -22.58 10.44 -9.11
C ALA A 29 -21.75 10.76 -7.86
N CYS A 30 -20.60 11.42 -8.03
CA CYS A 30 -19.79 11.89 -6.91
C CYS A 30 -20.62 12.68 -5.91
N LEU A 31 -20.46 12.42 -4.61
CA LEU A 31 -21.32 12.98 -3.57
C LEU A 31 -21.07 14.48 -3.27
N THR A 32 -19.87 14.98 -3.61
CA THR A 32 -19.47 16.35 -3.24
C THR A 32 -19.06 17.18 -4.44
N GLU A 33 -18.05 16.74 -5.23
CA GLU A 33 -17.49 17.54 -6.31
C GLU A 33 -17.10 16.65 -7.49
N CYS A 34 -17.65 16.95 -8.67
CA CYS A 34 -17.61 16.04 -9.83
C CYS A 34 -16.62 16.44 -10.92
N THR A 35 -15.72 17.38 -10.67
CA THR A 35 -14.61 17.65 -11.58
C THR A 35 -13.68 16.42 -11.63
N PRO A 36 -13.34 15.91 -12.83
CA PRO A 36 -12.38 14.81 -12.94
C PRO A 36 -11.02 15.16 -12.34
N ARG A 37 -10.51 14.35 -11.40
CA ARG A 37 -9.29 14.63 -10.65
C ARG A 37 -8.39 13.41 -10.52
N VAL A 38 -7.10 13.66 -10.32
CA VAL A 38 -6.18 12.68 -9.75
C VAL A 38 -6.29 12.76 -8.24
N GLY A 39 -6.62 11.65 -7.59
CA GLY A 39 -6.61 11.51 -6.13
C GLY A 39 -5.20 11.24 -5.66
N ILE A 40 -4.70 12.03 -4.72
CA ILE A 40 -3.39 11.84 -4.08
C ILE A 40 -3.64 11.56 -2.60
N VAL A 41 -3.14 10.42 -2.13
CA VAL A 41 -3.25 9.98 -0.73
C VAL A 41 -1.86 9.92 -0.14
N SER A 42 -1.68 10.50 1.03
CA SER A 42 -0.48 10.41 1.86
C SER A 42 -0.89 10.02 3.28
N ALA A 43 0.01 9.44 4.07
CA ALA A 43 -0.36 8.95 5.39
C ALA A 43 -0.40 10.07 6.44
N PHE A 44 0.60 10.95 6.48
CA PHE A 44 0.71 12.01 7.48
C PHE A 44 1.23 13.33 6.89
N GLY A 45 1.18 14.44 7.68
CA GLY A 45 1.35 15.81 7.21
C GLY A 45 2.59 16.06 6.37
N GLN A 46 3.75 15.61 6.84
CA GLN A 46 5.03 15.88 6.16
C GLN A 46 5.09 15.30 4.74
N GLU A 47 4.41 14.20 4.47
CA GLU A 47 4.32 13.59 3.13
C GLU A 47 3.50 14.43 2.15
N ALA A 48 2.48 15.16 2.59
CA ALA A 48 1.62 15.94 1.71
C ALA A 48 1.88 17.45 1.75
N ASP A 49 2.60 17.96 2.75
CA ASP A 49 2.76 19.41 2.98
C ASP A 49 3.32 20.12 1.73
N ILE A 50 4.32 19.52 1.08
CA ILE A 50 4.94 20.10 -0.14
C ILE A 50 3.93 20.13 -1.29
N LEU A 51 3.14 19.08 -1.47
CA LEU A 51 2.15 18.96 -2.53
C LEU A 51 1.00 19.95 -2.32
N VAL A 52 0.49 20.04 -1.09
CA VAL A 52 -0.57 20.98 -0.72
C VAL A 52 -0.11 22.43 -0.87
N ALA A 53 1.12 22.75 -0.43
CA ALA A 53 1.68 24.10 -0.53
C ALA A 53 1.87 24.57 -1.98
N GLN A 54 2.11 23.65 -2.93
CA GLN A 54 2.25 23.96 -4.35
C GLN A 54 0.94 23.87 -5.14
N THR A 55 -0.16 23.47 -4.49
CA THR A 55 -1.47 23.39 -5.13
C THR A 55 -2.03 24.79 -5.38
N GLN A 56 -2.38 25.10 -6.63
CA GLN A 56 -2.99 26.36 -7.04
C GLN A 56 -4.50 26.31 -6.81
N ALA A 57 -5.07 27.47 -6.43
CA ALA A 57 -6.49 27.62 -6.11
C ALA A 57 -7.03 26.51 -5.17
N PRO A 58 -6.37 26.29 -4.01
CA PRO A 58 -6.77 25.21 -3.11
C PRO A 58 -8.13 25.50 -2.48
N HIS A 59 -8.99 24.48 -2.44
CA HIS A 59 -10.25 24.50 -1.70
C HIS A 59 -10.30 23.30 -0.76
N ALA A 60 -10.61 23.55 0.52
CA ALA A 60 -10.68 22.52 1.54
C ALA A 60 -12.11 22.04 1.77
N TRP A 61 -12.27 20.73 1.83
CA TRP A 61 -13.49 20.03 2.17
C TRP A 61 -13.26 19.23 3.44
N VAL A 62 -14.23 19.22 4.35
CA VAL A 62 -14.18 18.36 5.54
C VAL A 62 -15.30 17.34 5.45
N ILE A 63 -14.94 16.06 5.34
CA ILE A 63 -15.87 14.95 5.14
C ILE A 63 -15.51 13.88 6.18
N ASN A 64 -16.45 13.53 7.04
CA ASN A 64 -16.25 12.59 8.13
C ASN A 64 -14.96 12.85 8.95
N GLY A 65 -14.69 14.14 9.23
CA GLY A 65 -13.50 14.56 9.97
C GLY A 65 -12.20 14.60 9.16
N ASN A 66 -12.17 14.10 7.94
CA ASN A 66 -10.99 14.14 7.07
C ASN A 66 -11.00 15.38 6.18
N ARG A 67 -9.84 16.04 6.05
CA ARG A 67 -9.67 17.22 5.20
C ARG A 67 -9.16 16.81 3.83
N PHE A 68 -9.98 17.06 2.80
CA PHE A 68 -9.62 16.93 1.39
C PHE A 68 -9.29 18.30 0.82
N THR A 69 -8.20 18.42 0.09
CA THR A 69 -7.80 19.66 -0.58
C THR A 69 -7.90 19.45 -2.10
N THR A 70 -8.85 20.11 -2.74
CA THR A 70 -8.94 20.15 -4.21
C THR A 70 -8.21 21.37 -4.74
N GLY A 71 -7.71 21.29 -5.98
CA GLY A 71 -7.02 22.37 -6.67
C GLY A 71 -6.35 21.89 -7.93
N THR A 72 -5.34 22.64 -8.40
CA THR A 72 -4.53 22.30 -9.56
C THR A 72 -3.07 22.20 -9.14
N LEU A 73 -2.46 21.04 -9.38
CA LEU A 73 -1.04 20.80 -9.09
C LEU A 73 -0.32 20.43 -10.38
N ARG A 74 0.72 21.19 -10.76
CA ARG A 74 1.42 21.02 -12.05
C ARG A 74 0.48 21.03 -13.27
N GLY A 75 -0.60 21.83 -13.22
CA GLY A 75 -1.60 21.89 -14.27
C GLY A 75 -2.56 20.71 -14.35
N VAL A 76 -2.51 19.78 -13.39
CA VAL A 76 -3.42 18.64 -13.25
C VAL A 76 -4.44 18.93 -12.15
N PRO A 77 -5.76 18.79 -12.38
CA PRO A 77 -6.75 18.84 -11.31
C PRO A 77 -6.52 17.69 -10.32
N VAL A 78 -6.36 18.02 -9.04
CA VAL A 78 -6.08 17.04 -7.97
C VAL A 78 -7.08 17.15 -6.83
N VAL A 79 -7.22 16.06 -6.07
CA VAL A 79 -7.74 16.05 -4.70
C VAL A 79 -6.72 15.34 -3.82
N ILE A 80 -6.26 16.00 -2.77
CA ILE A 80 -5.20 15.53 -1.85
C ILE A 80 -5.81 15.30 -0.48
N VAL A 81 -5.45 14.18 0.17
CA VAL A 81 -5.89 13.86 1.52
C VAL A 81 -4.80 13.17 2.31
N LEU A 82 -4.79 13.39 3.63
CA LEU A 82 -4.05 12.59 4.59
C LEU A 82 -4.95 11.47 5.11
N SER A 83 -4.53 10.22 4.91
CA SER A 83 -5.31 9.07 5.36
C SER A 83 -5.17 8.77 6.85
N GLY A 84 -4.08 9.18 7.47
CA GLY A 84 -3.57 8.57 8.69
C GLY A 84 -2.77 7.30 8.37
N VAL A 85 -1.95 6.88 9.33
CA VAL A 85 -1.10 5.69 9.21
C VAL A 85 -1.93 4.42 9.31
N SER A 86 -1.56 3.38 8.59
CA SER A 86 -2.12 2.02 8.58
C SER A 86 -3.23 1.78 7.54
N MET A 87 -3.31 0.52 7.13
CA MET A 87 -4.19 0.04 6.06
C MET A 87 -5.68 0.34 6.31
N ILE A 88 -6.15 0.28 7.56
CA ILE A 88 -7.55 0.59 7.89
C ILE A 88 -7.86 2.05 7.56
N ASN A 89 -6.98 2.97 7.98
CA ASN A 89 -7.13 4.38 7.70
C ASN A 89 -7.05 4.66 6.20
N SER A 90 -6.06 4.08 5.52
CA SER A 90 -5.88 4.22 4.08
C SER A 90 -7.11 3.71 3.30
N THR A 91 -7.65 2.54 3.67
CA THR A 91 -8.88 2.00 3.05
C THR A 91 -10.05 2.95 3.21
N MET A 92 -10.34 3.36 4.45
CA MET A 92 -11.49 4.21 4.77
C MET A 92 -11.42 5.55 4.03
N VAL A 93 -10.28 6.23 4.11
CA VAL A 93 -10.14 7.58 3.56
C VAL A 93 -10.05 7.57 2.04
N THR A 94 -9.41 6.55 1.45
CA THR A 94 -9.38 6.39 -0.01
C THR A 94 -10.79 6.10 -0.56
N GLN A 95 -11.60 5.27 0.14
CA GLN A 95 -12.97 5.03 -0.29
C GLN A 95 -13.82 6.30 -0.18
N LEU A 96 -13.70 7.06 0.93
CA LEU A 96 -14.36 8.38 1.05
C LEU A 96 -13.98 9.32 -0.11
N MET A 97 -12.69 9.37 -0.49
CA MET A 97 -12.26 10.18 -1.64
C MET A 97 -12.97 9.75 -2.92
N VAL A 98 -13.05 8.45 -3.18
CA VAL A 98 -13.69 7.90 -4.40
C VAL A 98 -15.19 8.14 -4.42
N ASP A 99 -15.87 8.10 -3.28
CA ASP A 99 -17.30 8.32 -3.17
C ASP A 99 -17.66 9.81 -3.35
N HIS A 100 -16.83 10.69 -2.82
CA HIS A 100 -17.15 12.13 -2.77
C HIS A 100 -16.63 12.93 -3.97
N PHE A 101 -15.56 12.45 -4.63
CA PHE A 101 -14.92 13.14 -5.76
C PHE A 101 -14.86 12.24 -7.00
N LYS A 102 -14.89 12.84 -8.19
CA LYS A 102 -14.72 12.11 -9.44
C LYS A 102 -13.25 11.76 -9.68
N VAL A 103 -12.75 10.79 -8.91
CA VAL A 103 -11.38 10.32 -9.02
C VAL A 103 -11.22 9.45 -10.27
N GLN A 104 -10.33 9.85 -11.17
CA GLN A 104 -10.01 9.08 -12.38
C GLN A 104 -8.79 8.18 -12.19
N ARG A 105 -7.88 8.55 -11.30
CA ARG A 105 -6.64 7.83 -10.97
C ARG A 105 -6.26 8.09 -9.52
N LEU A 106 -5.63 7.12 -8.90
CA LEU A 106 -5.10 7.23 -7.54
C LEU A 106 -3.57 7.23 -7.56
N VAL A 107 -3.00 8.10 -6.77
CA VAL A 107 -1.57 8.16 -6.49
C VAL A 107 -1.36 8.03 -4.99
N MET A 108 -0.59 7.07 -4.55
CA MET A 108 -0.06 7.02 -3.20
C MET A 108 1.31 7.68 -3.19
N SER A 109 1.49 8.69 -2.34
CA SER A 109 2.71 9.50 -2.25
C SER A 109 3.17 9.52 -0.80
N GLY A 110 4.36 8.98 -0.50
CA GLY A 110 4.82 8.89 0.88
C GLY A 110 6.18 8.21 1.03
N ILE A 111 6.51 7.89 2.28
CA ILE A 111 7.77 7.26 2.64
C ILE A 111 7.62 5.77 2.95
N ALA A 112 8.74 5.04 3.03
CA ALA A 112 8.76 3.62 3.32
C ALA A 112 10.13 3.15 3.83
N GLY A 113 10.20 1.95 4.39
CA GLY A 113 11.44 1.23 4.69
C GLY A 113 11.96 0.44 3.49
N GLY A 114 13.27 0.49 3.25
CA GLY A 114 13.96 -0.24 2.19
C GLY A 114 14.16 -1.72 2.53
N VAL A 115 13.55 -2.62 1.77
CA VAL A 115 13.66 -4.07 1.99
C VAL A 115 14.79 -4.68 1.17
N ASN A 116 14.89 -4.35 -0.10
CA ASN A 116 15.96 -4.83 -0.96
C ASN A 116 17.32 -4.28 -0.49
N PRO A 117 18.34 -5.14 -0.23
CA PRO A 117 19.63 -4.70 0.27
C PRO A 117 20.44 -3.80 -0.69
N ALA A 118 20.06 -3.75 -1.97
CA ALA A 118 20.69 -2.86 -2.95
C ALA A 118 20.22 -1.40 -2.88
N HIS A 119 19.18 -1.11 -2.10
CA HIS A 119 18.59 0.23 -2.00
C HIS A 119 19.18 1.02 -0.83
N HIS A 120 19.10 2.35 -0.94
CA HIS A 120 19.65 3.28 0.06
C HIS A 120 18.59 4.28 0.51
N VAL A 121 18.77 4.83 1.71
CA VAL A 121 17.92 5.93 2.21
C VAL A 121 17.94 7.08 1.22
N GLY A 122 16.77 7.66 0.96
CA GLY A 122 16.57 8.72 -0.02
C GLY A 122 16.23 8.25 -1.43
N ASP A 123 16.47 6.97 -1.79
CA ASP A 123 15.97 6.39 -3.05
C ASP A 123 14.44 6.46 -3.09
N VAL A 124 13.87 6.59 -4.29
CA VAL A 124 12.42 6.52 -4.47
C VAL A 124 12.06 5.28 -5.27
N ILE A 125 11.33 4.40 -4.63
CA ILE A 125 10.89 3.13 -5.21
C ILE A 125 9.49 3.32 -5.81
N ILE A 126 9.31 2.84 -7.03
CA ILE A 126 8.04 2.83 -7.75
C ILE A 126 7.74 1.37 -8.13
N PRO A 127 7.18 0.58 -7.22
CA PRO A 127 6.85 -0.81 -7.49
C PRO A 127 5.83 -0.94 -8.63
N ASP A 128 5.92 -2.03 -9.40
CA ASP A 128 4.96 -2.33 -10.44
C ASP A 128 3.75 -3.13 -9.93
N ARG A 129 3.79 -3.56 -8.67
CA ARG A 129 2.72 -4.26 -7.96
C ARG A 129 2.87 -4.13 -6.45
N TRP A 130 1.76 -4.30 -5.75
CA TRP A 130 1.72 -4.25 -4.29
C TRP A 130 1.05 -5.48 -3.71
N ALA A 131 1.55 -5.96 -2.58
CA ALA A 131 1.04 -7.11 -1.86
C ALA A 131 0.82 -6.81 -0.38
N MET A 132 -0.09 -7.57 0.24
CA MET A 132 -0.38 -7.53 1.67
C MET A 132 -0.30 -8.95 2.25
N PRO A 133 0.88 -9.57 2.35
CA PRO A 133 1.03 -10.98 2.68
C PRO A 133 1.07 -11.26 4.18
N LEU A 134 0.41 -10.45 5.01
CA LEU A 134 0.61 -10.44 6.46
C LEU A 134 -0.65 -10.80 7.24
N GLU A 135 -1.60 -11.49 6.62
CA GLU A 135 -2.70 -12.09 7.37
C GLU A 135 -2.19 -13.26 8.18
N VAL A 136 -2.37 -13.22 9.50
CA VAL A 136 -1.86 -14.23 10.43
C VAL A 136 -2.90 -15.33 10.59
N PHE A 137 -2.48 -16.56 10.38
CA PHE A 137 -3.29 -17.74 10.68
C PHE A 137 -2.86 -18.36 12.02
N TRP A 138 -3.74 -18.36 12.99
CA TRP A 138 -3.54 -19.03 14.27
C TRP A 138 -4.18 -20.43 14.22
N ASN A 139 -3.37 -21.47 14.19
CA ASN A 139 -3.87 -22.83 14.28
C ASN A 139 -4.07 -23.24 15.75
N ARG A 140 -4.71 -24.40 15.97
CA ARG A 140 -4.98 -24.92 17.30
C ARG A 140 -3.74 -25.10 18.18
N ASP A 141 -2.61 -25.41 17.54
CA ASP A 141 -1.35 -25.73 18.22
C ASP A 141 -0.44 -24.52 18.38
N SER A 142 -0.91 -23.32 17.95
CA SER A 142 -0.17 -22.08 18.16
C SER A 142 -0.18 -21.70 19.63
N THR A 143 1.00 -21.58 20.22
CA THR A 143 1.15 -21.08 21.59
C THR A 143 1.37 -19.56 21.56
N LEU A 144 0.58 -18.85 22.34
CA LEU A 144 0.87 -17.45 22.63
C LEU A 144 2.01 -17.38 23.64
N PRO A 145 2.99 -16.47 23.44
CA PRO A 145 4.02 -16.24 24.45
C PRO A 145 3.39 -15.74 25.74
N ALA A 146 3.80 -16.29 26.86
CA ALA A 146 3.20 -15.97 28.14
C ALA A 146 3.41 -14.51 28.59
N THR A 147 4.59 -13.95 28.28
CA THR A 147 4.93 -12.55 28.58
C THR A 147 6.11 -12.10 27.70
N CYS A 148 6.04 -10.86 27.20
CA CYS A 148 7.22 -10.16 26.73
C CYS A 148 7.87 -9.43 27.90
N GLY A 149 9.13 -9.68 28.16
CA GLY A 149 9.83 -9.12 29.33
C GLY A 149 9.97 -7.61 29.34
N LYS A 150 9.84 -6.94 28.16
CA LYS A 150 9.83 -5.47 28.03
C LYS A 150 8.81 -5.06 26.99
N ALA A 151 8.15 -3.92 27.19
CA ALA A 151 7.05 -3.43 26.38
C ALA A 151 7.38 -3.20 24.88
N ALA A 152 8.64 -3.22 24.47
CA ALA A 152 9.08 -3.05 23.10
C ALA A 152 9.74 -4.31 22.51
N ASP A 153 9.81 -5.41 23.26
CA ASP A 153 10.42 -6.64 22.79
C ASP A 153 9.38 -7.52 22.10
N VAL A 154 9.28 -7.40 20.77
CA VAL A 154 8.38 -8.21 19.94
C VAL A 154 8.93 -9.63 19.68
N SER A 155 10.18 -9.91 20.01
CA SER A 155 10.77 -11.24 19.83
C SER A 155 10.04 -12.32 20.62
N CYS A 156 9.42 -11.95 21.73
CA CYS A 156 8.62 -12.82 22.57
C CYS A 156 7.22 -13.11 22.02
N LEU A 157 6.74 -12.41 21.00
CA LEU A 157 5.44 -12.69 20.37
C LEU A 157 5.42 -14.04 19.67
N GLY A 158 6.56 -14.76 19.68
CA GLY A 158 6.67 -16.11 19.09
C GLY A 158 6.28 -16.16 17.62
N LEU A 159 6.35 -15.01 16.93
CA LEU A 159 6.11 -14.94 15.50
C LEU A 159 7.16 -15.81 14.82
N LYS A 160 6.82 -17.06 14.59
CA LYS A 160 7.61 -17.93 13.72
C LYS A 160 7.27 -17.49 12.30
N LEU A 161 8.24 -16.91 11.65
CA LEU A 161 8.15 -16.65 10.21
C LEU A 161 7.92 -18.00 9.51
N ALA A 162 7.10 -17.99 8.46
CA ALA A 162 6.96 -19.16 7.60
C ALA A 162 8.37 -19.59 7.15
N SER A 163 8.63 -20.90 7.17
CA SER A 163 9.97 -21.39 6.82
C SER A 163 10.32 -21.01 5.40
N ALA A 164 11.59 -20.60 5.18
CA ALA A 164 12.11 -20.17 3.88
C ALA A 164 11.99 -21.24 2.79
N ASP A 165 11.87 -22.52 3.17
CA ASP A 165 11.70 -23.64 2.23
C ASP A 165 10.25 -23.81 1.74
N GLY A 166 9.37 -22.90 2.08
CA GLY A 166 7.96 -22.92 1.65
C GLY A 166 7.19 -24.15 2.11
N LYS A 167 7.74 -24.93 3.04
CA LYS A 167 7.02 -26.08 3.57
C LYS A 167 5.82 -25.58 4.36
N PRO A 168 4.63 -26.07 4.05
CA PRO A 168 3.44 -25.71 4.80
C PRO A 168 3.67 -26.08 6.27
N VAL A 169 3.34 -25.17 7.16
CA VAL A 169 3.16 -25.56 8.57
C VAL A 169 1.98 -26.52 8.59
N PRO A 170 2.24 -27.84 8.86
CA PRO A 170 1.16 -28.81 8.82
C PRO A 170 0.10 -28.44 9.87
N PRO A 171 -1.14 -28.80 9.65
CA PRO A 171 -1.69 -29.61 8.57
C PRO A 171 -2.78 -28.92 7.73
N PHE A 172 -2.71 -27.61 7.55
CA PHE A 172 -3.81 -26.88 6.93
C PHE A 172 -3.37 -26.19 5.64
N SER A 173 -4.03 -26.52 4.55
CA SER A 173 -3.94 -25.79 3.31
C SER A 173 -5.31 -25.28 2.91
N LEU A 174 -5.42 -24.03 2.53
CA LEU A 174 -6.66 -23.47 2.01
C LEU A 174 -6.79 -23.83 0.53
N ALA A 175 -7.86 -24.51 0.16
CA ALA A 175 -8.15 -24.81 -1.23
C ALA A 175 -8.62 -23.53 -1.94
N THR A 176 -7.99 -23.18 -3.04
CA THR A 176 -8.34 -22.03 -3.87
C THR A 176 -8.54 -22.48 -5.33
N PRO A 177 -9.22 -21.68 -6.17
CA PRO A 177 -9.31 -21.99 -7.61
C PRO A 177 -7.96 -22.12 -8.31
N ALA A 178 -6.93 -21.46 -7.81
CA ALA A 178 -5.56 -21.52 -8.33
C ALA A 178 -4.73 -22.70 -7.74
N GLY A 179 -5.31 -23.51 -6.86
CA GLY A 179 -4.64 -24.60 -6.18
C GLY A 179 -4.66 -24.45 -4.67
N SER A 180 -3.91 -25.30 -3.97
CA SER A 180 -3.79 -25.23 -2.51
C SER A 180 -2.79 -24.14 -2.10
N VAL A 181 -3.23 -23.20 -1.26
CA VAL A 181 -2.36 -22.18 -0.67
C VAL A 181 -1.78 -22.73 0.63
N PRO A 182 -0.45 -22.88 0.74
CA PRO A 182 0.16 -23.30 1.98
C PRO A 182 -0.07 -22.22 3.04
N THR A 183 -0.62 -22.61 4.18
CA THR A 183 -0.76 -21.74 5.34
C THR A 183 0.50 -21.85 6.19
N GLY A 184 1.30 -20.80 6.17
CA GLY A 184 2.30 -20.53 7.18
C GLY A 184 1.73 -19.66 8.29
N LEU A 185 2.59 -19.07 9.10
CA LEU A 185 2.16 -18.07 10.07
C LEU A 185 1.52 -16.86 9.37
N PHE A 186 1.99 -16.54 8.16
CA PHE A 186 1.42 -15.50 7.31
C PHE A 186 0.82 -16.12 6.05
N MET A 187 -0.40 -15.76 5.75
CA MET A 187 -1.01 -16.04 4.44
C MET A 187 -0.42 -15.07 3.41
N ARG A 188 -0.04 -15.61 2.28
CA ARG A 188 0.49 -14.82 1.17
C ARG A 188 -0.59 -14.07 0.42
N GLU A 189 -1.73 -14.72 0.20
CA GLU A 189 -2.86 -14.20 -0.57
C GLU A 189 -3.96 -13.66 0.33
N ASN A 190 -4.58 -12.56 -0.12
CA ASN A 190 -5.81 -12.05 0.45
C ASN A 190 -7.01 -12.66 -0.26
N PHE A 191 -8.05 -12.99 0.48
CA PHE A 191 -9.33 -13.35 -0.08
C PHE A 191 -10.16 -12.09 -0.32
N VAL A 192 -10.45 -11.78 -1.58
CA VAL A 192 -11.20 -10.58 -1.97
C VAL A 192 -12.53 -10.93 -2.61
N MET A 193 -13.54 -10.12 -2.35
CA MET A 193 -14.88 -10.29 -2.91
C MET A 193 -15.38 -8.97 -3.48
N THR A 194 -15.84 -9.04 -4.73
CA THR A 194 -16.46 -7.92 -5.43
C THR A 194 -17.71 -8.44 -6.14
N ALA A 195 -18.52 -7.57 -6.70
CA ALA A 195 -19.67 -7.99 -7.50
C ALA A 195 -19.27 -8.86 -8.71
N ALA A 196 -18.05 -8.71 -9.21
CA ALA A 196 -17.55 -9.47 -10.35
C ALA A 196 -17.19 -10.92 -10.02
N ASN A 197 -16.80 -11.22 -8.76
CA ASN A 197 -16.40 -12.56 -8.32
C ASN A 197 -17.30 -13.17 -7.24
N ALA A 198 -18.32 -12.45 -6.77
CA ALA A 198 -19.27 -12.97 -5.78
C ALA A 198 -20.17 -14.07 -6.38
N PRO A 199 -20.58 -15.08 -5.57
CA PRO A 199 -20.28 -15.26 -4.14
C PRO A 199 -18.98 -16.02 -3.88
N GLY A 200 -18.25 -16.47 -4.89
CA GLY A 200 -17.07 -17.32 -4.74
C GLY A 200 -15.84 -16.59 -4.20
N GLY A 201 -15.71 -15.28 -4.47
CA GLY A 201 -14.51 -14.53 -4.16
C GLY A 201 -13.27 -14.99 -4.95
N GLU A 202 -12.13 -14.38 -4.68
CA GLU A 202 -10.84 -14.79 -5.23
C GLU A 202 -9.71 -14.59 -4.23
N PHE A 203 -8.69 -15.43 -4.31
CA PHE A 203 -7.42 -15.21 -3.62
C PHE A 203 -6.49 -14.39 -4.48
N ARG A 204 -6.03 -13.26 -3.95
CA ARG A 204 -5.19 -12.31 -4.66
C ARG A 204 -3.92 -12.04 -3.87
N PHE A 205 -2.77 -12.21 -4.52
CA PHE A 205 -1.48 -11.91 -3.93
C PHE A 205 -1.03 -10.48 -4.30
N ASP A 206 -1.06 -10.15 -5.58
CA ASP A 206 -0.59 -8.86 -6.09
C ASP A 206 -1.73 -7.99 -6.61
N TYR A 207 -1.60 -6.70 -6.37
CA TYR A 207 -2.35 -5.64 -7.02
C TYR A 207 -1.42 -4.91 -7.99
N PRO A 208 -1.49 -5.18 -9.30
CA PRO A 208 -0.62 -4.50 -10.27
C PRO A 208 -0.98 -3.03 -10.38
N VAL A 209 0.03 -2.17 -10.53
CA VAL A 209 -0.18 -0.76 -10.85
C VAL A 209 -0.58 -0.59 -12.32
N ASP A 210 -1.15 0.55 -12.64
CA ASP A 210 -1.55 0.85 -14.01
C ASP A 210 -0.33 0.97 -14.94
N ALA A 211 -0.38 0.26 -16.06
CA ALA A 211 0.76 0.18 -16.99
C ALA A 211 1.08 1.52 -17.67
N GLU A 212 0.06 2.36 -17.92
CA GLU A 212 0.23 3.66 -18.52
C GLU A 212 0.88 4.64 -17.52
N MET A 213 0.40 4.64 -16.27
CA MET A 213 1.01 5.42 -15.20
C MET A 213 2.47 5.00 -14.94
N LEU A 214 2.74 3.68 -14.97
CA LEU A 214 4.09 3.15 -14.82
C LEU A 214 5.01 3.55 -15.97
N ALA A 215 4.50 3.62 -17.20
CA ALA A 215 5.27 4.09 -18.36
C ALA A 215 5.67 5.58 -18.23
N VAL A 216 4.78 6.42 -17.68
CA VAL A 216 5.14 7.82 -17.34
C VAL A 216 6.22 7.85 -16.27
N ALA A 217 6.04 7.06 -15.21
CA ALA A 217 6.99 7.00 -14.10
C ALA A 217 8.40 6.56 -14.55
N ARG A 218 8.50 5.69 -15.55
CA ARG A 218 9.80 5.30 -16.16
C ARG A 218 10.46 6.40 -16.97
N ALA A 219 9.68 7.35 -17.49
CA ALA A 219 10.18 8.41 -18.36
C ALA A 219 10.64 9.66 -17.59
N ILE A 220 10.15 9.88 -16.38
CA ILE A 220 10.52 11.05 -15.58
C ILE A 220 11.96 10.94 -15.05
N LYS A 221 12.59 12.10 -14.86
CA LYS A 221 13.95 12.22 -14.31
C LYS A 221 14.00 13.36 -13.28
N PRO A 222 13.35 13.20 -12.12
CA PRO A 222 13.41 14.23 -11.08
C PRO A 222 14.81 14.34 -10.52
N VAL A 223 15.17 15.53 -10.03
CA VAL A 223 16.36 15.73 -9.23
C VAL A 223 16.03 15.41 -7.80
N LEU A 224 16.71 14.42 -7.22
CA LEU A 224 16.54 14.01 -5.84
C LEU A 224 17.56 14.70 -4.93
N ALA A 225 17.13 15.10 -3.75
CA ALA A 225 17.97 15.71 -2.75
C ALA A 225 18.83 14.65 -2.04
N ARG A 226 20.04 15.05 -1.62
CA ARG A 226 20.90 14.24 -0.76
C ARG A 226 20.78 14.62 0.72
N CYS A 227 20.24 15.81 1.01
CA CYS A 227 20.09 16.35 2.35
C CYS A 227 18.63 16.74 2.57
N GLY A 228 18.14 16.49 3.77
CA GLY A 228 16.81 16.95 4.16
C GLY A 228 16.75 18.48 4.27
N PRO A 229 15.57 19.10 4.14
CA PRO A 229 15.43 20.55 4.25
C PRO A 229 15.88 21.09 5.63
N LYS A 230 15.80 20.28 6.68
CA LYS A 230 16.27 20.66 8.03
C LYS A 230 17.79 20.59 8.17
N ALA A 231 18.53 20.07 7.19
CA ALA A 231 19.99 20.07 7.21
C ALA A 231 20.58 21.49 7.10
N THR A 232 19.84 22.42 6.51
CA THR A 232 20.29 23.82 6.35
C THR A 232 19.53 24.72 7.30
N LYS A 233 20.20 25.19 8.36
CA LYS A 233 19.59 26.05 9.40
C LYS A 233 19.34 27.48 8.94
N THR A 234 20.16 27.97 8.00
CA THR A 234 20.10 29.34 7.47
C THR A 234 20.25 29.30 5.97
N PRO A 235 19.45 30.04 5.17
CA PRO A 235 19.62 30.11 3.72
C PRO A 235 21.06 30.43 3.31
N GLY A 236 21.65 29.62 2.44
CA GLY A 236 23.03 29.76 1.97
C GLY A 236 24.12 29.14 2.85
N ALA A 237 23.76 28.60 4.03
CA ALA A 237 24.71 27.84 4.86
C ALA A 237 24.96 26.44 4.25
N GLN A 238 26.11 25.85 4.56
CA GLN A 238 26.37 24.45 4.22
C GLN A 238 25.43 23.54 5.03
N PRO A 239 24.84 22.51 4.40
CA PRO A 239 24.00 21.57 5.09
C PRO A 239 24.80 20.78 6.15
N ASP A 240 24.14 20.44 7.24
CA ASP A 240 24.65 19.51 8.24
C ASP A 240 24.87 18.13 7.61
N PRO A 241 26.11 17.63 7.51
CA PRO A 241 26.38 16.35 6.84
C PRO A 241 25.70 15.14 7.49
N SER A 242 25.37 15.23 8.78
CA SER A 242 24.66 14.15 9.50
C SER A 242 23.21 13.98 9.04
N LEU A 243 22.65 15.01 8.40
CA LEU A 243 21.30 15.01 7.84
C LEU A 243 21.31 14.83 6.30
N CYS A 244 22.42 14.31 5.77
CA CYS A 244 22.63 14.03 4.34
C CYS A 244 22.99 12.56 4.12
N VAL A 245 22.48 11.97 3.06
CA VAL A 245 22.90 10.62 2.63
C VAL A 245 24.22 10.68 1.86
N LYS A 246 25.03 9.63 2.00
CA LYS A 246 26.33 9.51 1.33
C LYS A 246 26.20 9.16 -0.15
N THR A 247 25.20 8.35 -0.48
CA THR A 247 24.88 7.95 -1.85
C THR A 247 24.02 8.99 -2.55
N THR A 248 24.07 9.05 -3.86
CA THR A 248 23.14 9.88 -4.65
C THR A 248 21.84 9.11 -4.80
N PRO A 249 20.70 9.64 -4.28
CA PRO A 249 19.41 8.98 -4.39
C PRO A 249 18.99 8.77 -5.84
N GLN A 250 18.29 7.67 -6.09
CA GLN A 250 17.84 7.26 -7.42
C GLN A 250 16.34 6.96 -7.43
N VAL A 251 15.72 7.08 -8.61
CA VAL A 251 14.37 6.56 -8.86
C VAL A 251 14.49 5.14 -9.40
N ILE A 252 13.87 4.19 -8.73
CA ILE A 252 13.92 2.78 -9.07
C ILE A 252 12.50 2.29 -9.38
N VAL A 253 12.28 1.83 -10.61
CA VAL A 253 10.94 1.45 -11.10
C VAL A 253 10.86 -0.04 -11.33
N GLY A 254 9.88 -0.68 -10.71
CA GLY A 254 9.61 -2.11 -10.82
C GLY A 254 9.72 -2.87 -9.50
N GLY A 255 9.42 -4.15 -9.55
CA GLY A 255 9.39 -5.04 -8.41
C GLY A 255 8.14 -4.90 -7.54
N ARG A 256 8.12 -5.60 -6.42
CA ARG A 256 6.96 -5.65 -5.51
C ARG A 256 7.16 -4.72 -4.31
N GLY A 257 6.16 -3.91 -4.02
CA GLY A 257 6.00 -3.26 -2.72
C GLY A 257 5.16 -4.12 -1.78
N VAL A 258 5.41 -4.03 -0.49
CA VAL A 258 4.66 -4.77 0.54
C VAL A 258 4.11 -3.79 1.55
N SER A 259 2.83 -3.96 1.89
CA SER A 259 2.18 -3.24 2.98
C SER A 259 1.84 -4.17 4.15
N GLY A 260 1.89 -3.66 5.37
CA GLY A 260 1.52 -4.38 6.57
C GLY A 260 1.13 -3.45 7.72
N THR A 261 0.59 -4.01 8.79
CA THR A 261 0.15 -3.25 9.99
C THR A 261 1.28 -3.12 11.03
N ALA A 262 2.51 -2.97 10.57
CA ALA A 262 3.66 -2.86 11.44
C ALA A 262 4.63 -1.79 10.93
N PHE A 263 5.25 -1.04 11.85
CA PHE A 263 6.49 -0.34 11.55
C PHE A 263 7.61 -1.37 11.53
N LEU A 264 8.26 -1.56 10.38
CA LEU A 264 9.26 -2.60 10.22
C LEU A 264 10.66 -2.08 10.57
N ALA A 265 11.19 -2.55 11.69
CA ALA A 265 12.56 -2.32 12.12
C ALA A 265 13.23 -3.65 12.57
N ASN A 266 13.00 -4.73 11.81
CA ASN A 266 13.50 -6.06 12.14
C ASN A 266 14.29 -6.67 10.96
N PRO A 267 15.61 -6.94 11.14
CA PRO A 267 16.47 -7.43 10.06
C PRO A 267 16.09 -8.83 9.55
N GLN A 268 15.59 -9.71 10.41
CA GLN A 268 15.19 -11.05 10.01
C GLN A 268 13.94 -11.01 9.14
N TYR A 269 12.97 -10.20 9.53
CA TYR A 269 11.73 -10.06 8.76
C TYR A 269 11.98 -9.33 7.44
N ARG A 270 12.85 -8.31 7.42
CA ARG A 270 13.32 -7.66 6.20
C ARG A 270 13.92 -8.68 5.22
N THR A 271 14.84 -9.53 5.70
CA THR A 271 15.47 -10.59 4.90
C THR A 271 14.43 -11.57 4.35
N TYR A 272 13.48 -12.00 5.19
CA TYR A 272 12.38 -12.86 4.77
C TYR A 272 11.55 -12.23 3.64
N LEU A 273 11.14 -10.97 3.77
CA LEU A 273 10.38 -10.27 2.73
C LEU A 273 11.14 -10.17 1.41
N PHE A 274 12.44 -9.93 1.47
CA PHE A 274 13.26 -9.88 0.27
C PHE A 274 13.43 -11.26 -0.38
N GLU A 275 13.83 -12.26 0.39
CA GLU A 275 14.12 -13.60 -0.12
C GLU A 275 12.89 -14.35 -0.61
N GLN A 276 11.76 -14.26 0.14
CA GLN A 276 10.57 -15.02 -0.17
C GLN A 276 9.60 -14.28 -1.11
N LEU A 277 9.54 -12.96 -1.04
CA LEU A 277 8.58 -12.18 -1.79
C LEU A 277 9.22 -11.25 -2.83
N GLN A 278 10.54 -11.16 -2.86
CA GLN A 278 11.29 -10.23 -3.73
C GLN A 278 10.86 -8.78 -3.52
N ALA A 279 10.50 -8.45 -2.27
CA ALA A 279 10.02 -7.13 -1.91
C ALA A 279 11.13 -6.08 -2.06
N GLN A 280 10.77 -4.92 -2.58
CA GLN A 280 11.67 -3.77 -2.73
C GLN A 280 11.57 -2.84 -1.52
N THR A 281 10.37 -2.70 -1.01
CA THR A 281 10.04 -1.76 0.07
C THR A 281 8.88 -2.29 0.91
N PHE A 282 8.79 -1.80 2.15
CA PHE A 282 7.71 -2.10 3.10
C PHE A 282 7.13 -0.80 3.68
N GLU A 283 5.81 -0.72 3.76
CA GLU A 283 5.09 0.41 4.34
C GLU A 283 3.70 -0.03 4.85
N MET A 284 2.78 0.89 5.13
CA MET A 284 1.59 0.56 5.90
C MET A 284 0.25 0.93 5.22
N GLU A 285 0.22 1.38 3.95
CA GLU A 285 -0.99 1.97 3.33
C GLU A 285 -1.29 1.52 1.90
N THR A 286 -0.26 1.34 1.06
CA THR A 286 -0.44 1.27 -0.40
C THR A 286 -1.27 0.08 -0.85
N ALA A 287 -1.08 -1.11 -0.27
CA ALA A 287 -1.89 -2.27 -0.67
C ALA A 287 -3.37 -2.09 -0.34
N ALA A 288 -3.69 -1.33 0.71
CA ALA A 288 -5.06 -0.97 1.04
C ALA A 288 -5.68 -0.01 0.01
N LEU A 289 -4.94 1.03 -0.38
CA LEU A 289 -5.33 1.90 -1.50
C LEU A 289 -5.49 1.11 -2.79
N ALA A 290 -4.56 0.19 -3.07
CA ALA A 290 -4.60 -0.69 -4.25
C ALA A 290 -5.83 -1.59 -4.26
N HIS A 291 -6.26 -2.09 -3.10
CA HIS A 291 -7.50 -2.86 -2.98
C HIS A 291 -8.74 -1.98 -3.26
N VAL A 292 -8.79 -0.76 -2.73
CA VAL A 292 -9.87 0.20 -3.06
C VAL A 292 -9.87 0.51 -4.56
N ALA A 293 -8.69 0.73 -5.16
CA ALA A 293 -8.53 0.97 -6.59
C ALA A 293 -9.06 -0.21 -7.43
N TYR A 294 -8.70 -1.44 -7.04
CA TYR A 294 -9.18 -2.67 -7.66
C TYR A 294 -10.72 -2.80 -7.58
N ALA A 295 -11.29 -2.63 -6.39
CA ALA A 295 -12.74 -2.77 -6.19
C ALA A 295 -13.55 -1.70 -6.95
N ASN A 296 -12.98 -0.51 -7.15
CA ASN A 296 -13.62 0.60 -7.85
C ASN A 296 -13.20 0.74 -9.31
N HIS A 297 -12.35 -0.17 -9.83
CA HIS A 297 -11.81 -0.15 -11.20
C HIS A 297 -11.11 1.19 -11.54
N ILE A 298 -10.36 1.74 -10.59
CA ILE A 298 -9.61 2.99 -10.75
C ILE A 298 -8.12 2.66 -10.92
N PRO A 299 -7.46 3.16 -11.98
CA PRO A 299 -6.01 3.02 -12.14
C PRO A 299 -5.25 3.66 -10.98
N TYR A 300 -4.15 3.03 -10.53
CA TYR A 300 -3.33 3.58 -9.45
C TYR A 300 -1.83 3.38 -9.67
N ILE A 301 -1.03 4.18 -8.97
CA ILE A 301 0.43 4.07 -8.83
C ILE A 301 0.84 4.53 -7.42
N ALA A 302 2.03 4.12 -6.98
CA ALA A 302 2.59 4.57 -5.71
C ALA A 302 4.06 4.97 -5.84
N PHE A 303 4.44 6.04 -5.16
CA PHE A 303 5.80 6.56 -5.03
C PHE A 303 6.19 6.50 -3.57
N ARG A 304 7.29 5.79 -3.27
CA ARG A 304 7.76 5.59 -1.89
C ARG A 304 9.23 5.91 -1.77
N SER A 305 9.55 7.02 -1.11
CA SER A 305 10.93 7.37 -0.79
C SER A 305 11.39 6.64 0.47
N LEU A 306 12.59 6.10 0.44
CA LEU A 306 13.11 5.34 1.57
C LEU A 306 13.58 6.27 2.68
N SER A 307 12.90 6.22 3.83
CA SER A 307 13.23 6.95 5.05
C SER A 307 14.22 6.21 5.94
N ASP A 308 14.24 4.89 5.81
CA ASP A 308 15.04 3.94 6.56
C ASP A 308 15.22 2.64 5.76
N LEU A 309 15.91 1.65 6.31
CA LEU A 309 16.15 0.37 5.64
C LEU A 309 15.46 -0.81 6.34
N ALA A 310 14.29 -0.60 6.92
CA ALA A 310 13.43 -1.63 7.50
C ALA A 310 14.14 -2.51 8.56
N GLY A 311 15.08 -1.95 9.31
CA GLY A 311 15.85 -2.65 10.34
C GLY A 311 17.16 -3.26 9.88
N ALA A 312 17.68 -2.92 8.69
CA ALA A 312 19.02 -3.34 8.26
C ALA A 312 20.14 -2.76 9.14
N GLU A 313 19.91 -1.58 9.70
CA GLU A 313 20.80 -0.89 10.62
C GLU A 313 20.07 -0.65 11.94
N GLU A 314 20.82 -0.46 13.02
CA GLU A 314 20.22 -0.01 14.28
C GLU A 314 19.54 1.33 14.09
N PHE A 315 18.32 1.45 14.58
CA PHE A 315 17.57 2.71 14.60
C PHE A 315 18.12 3.61 15.72
N ASN A 316 19.36 4.08 15.53
CA ASN A 316 20.09 4.93 16.47
C ASN A 316 19.71 6.42 16.30
N ALA A 317 20.31 7.29 17.10
CA ALA A 317 20.03 8.73 17.08
C ALA A 317 20.26 9.38 15.70
N ASP A 318 21.28 8.93 14.95
CA ASP A 318 21.61 9.48 13.63
C ASP A 318 20.57 9.04 12.60
N ALA A 319 20.13 7.79 12.64
CA ALA A 319 19.05 7.29 11.78
C ALA A 319 17.72 8.02 12.06
N VAL A 320 17.39 8.26 13.34
CA VAL A 320 16.21 9.05 13.74
C VAL A 320 16.32 10.50 13.26
N ALA A 321 17.49 11.11 13.37
CA ALA A 321 17.72 12.49 12.91
C ALA A 321 17.58 12.60 11.39
N LEU A 322 18.13 11.65 10.64
CA LEU A 322 18.00 11.58 9.18
C LEU A 322 16.53 11.34 8.75
N PHE A 323 15.84 10.42 9.41
CA PHE A 323 14.39 10.21 9.23
C PHE A 323 13.60 11.50 9.45
N ALA A 324 13.89 12.22 10.54
CA ALA A 324 13.21 13.47 10.87
C ALA A 324 13.66 14.68 10.03
N SER A 325 14.68 14.52 9.16
CA SER A 325 15.25 15.64 8.38
C SER A 325 14.32 16.15 7.28
N GLY A 326 13.33 15.35 6.85
CA GLY A 326 12.42 15.62 5.74
C GLY A 326 13.02 15.25 4.37
N LEU A 327 14.11 14.48 4.34
CA LEU A 327 14.74 14.04 3.08
C LEU A 327 13.82 13.16 2.24
N ALA A 328 13.24 12.15 2.87
CA ALA A 328 12.39 11.18 2.18
C ALA A 328 11.14 11.87 1.61
N GLU A 329 10.49 12.71 2.40
CA GLU A 329 9.30 13.47 2.00
C GLU A 329 9.62 14.45 0.86
N THR A 330 10.81 15.04 0.86
CA THR A 330 11.27 15.93 -0.22
C THR A 330 11.44 15.15 -1.53
N ASN A 331 12.04 13.96 -1.47
CA ASN A 331 12.32 13.14 -2.65
C ASN A 331 11.04 12.51 -3.22
N GLU A 332 10.12 12.04 -2.36
CA GLU A 332 8.84 11.52 -2.84
C GLU A 332 7.99 12.61 -3.51
N ALA A 333 7.94 13.81 -2.91
CA ALA A 333 7.24 14.94 -3.48
C ALA A 333 7.84 15.35 -4.83
N ALA A 334 9.18 15.35 -4.97
CA ALA A 334 9.84 15.63 -6.24
C ALA A 334 9.43 14.64 -7.34
N VAL A 335 9.34 13.35 -7.01
CA VAL A 335 8.88 12.31 -7.96
C VAL A 335 7.40 12.49 -8.30
N THR A 336 6.55 12.72 -7.31
CA THR A 336 5.11 12.93 -7.52
C THR A 336 4.85 14.15 -8.41
N LEU A 337 5.55 15.27 -8.18
CA LEU A 337 5.43 16.47 -9.00
C LEU A 337 5.92 16.23 -10.44
N ALA A 338 7.06 15.56 -10.60
CA ALA A 338 7.58 15.22 -11.93
C ALA A 338 6.64 14.25 -12.68
N PHE A 339 6.01 13.31 -11.97
CA PHE A 339 5.00 12.44 -12.54
C PHE A 339 3.79 13.22 -13.06
N LEU A 340 3.26 14.16 -12.27
CA LEU A 340 2.13 15.00 -12.70
C LEU A 340 2.50 15.88 -13.91
N ASP A 341 3.71 16.44 -13.96
CA ASP A 341 4.21 17.15 -15.13
C ASP A 341 4.24 16.25 -16.38
N GLY A 342 4.78 15.03 -16.25
CA GLY A 342 4.81 14.05 -17.33
C GLY A 342 3.41 13.58 -17.73
N TRP A 343 2.52 13.43 -16.75
CA TRP A 343 1.14 13.01 -16.98
C TRP A 343 0.34 14.03 -17.77
N ARG A 344 0.47 15.30 -17.44
CA ARG A 344 -0.24 16.41 -18.12
C ARG A 344 0.01 16.45 -19.63
N HIS A 345 1.18 16.06 -20.08
CA HIS A 345 1.58 16.08 -21.49
C HIS A 345 1.15 14.86 -22.30
N ARG A 346 0.51 13.88 -21.64
CA ARG A 346 -0.14 12.76 -22.33
C ARG A 346 -1.57 13.15 -22.73
N LYS A 347 -1.76 13.33 -24.01
CA LYS A 347 -3.09 13.47 -24.65
C LYS A 347 -3.45 12.19 -25.37
#